data_dd5baecff596d45d0c2527fae919778d
#
_entry.id   dd5baecff596d45d0c2527fae919778d
#
_cell.length_a   1.000
_cell.length_b   1.000
_cell.length_c   1.000
_cell.angle_alpha   90.00
_cell.angle_beta   90.00
_cell.angle_gamma   90.00
#
_symmetry.space_group_name_H-M   'P 1'
#
loop_
_entity.id
_entity.type
_entity.pdbx_description
1 polymer ?
#
loop_
_entity_poly.entity_id
_entity_poly.type
_entity_poly.pdbx_seq_one_letter_code
_entity_poly.pdbx_strand_id
1 'polypeptide(L)'
;MKKEYLVYKLSENMKEAVRIDTELFSKFDVKRGLRNEDGTGVLVGLTRIGNVVGYERVPGGGLKPIPGKLFYRGYDVEDIVHAFVKEKRFGFEEVAYLLDRKSVV
;
A
#
# COMPACT_ATOMS: atom_id res chain seq x y z
N MET A 1 -37.11 34.13 -11.11
CA MET A 1 -36.78 33.51 -10.67
C MET A 1 -36.57 32.82 -11.01
N LYS A 2 -36.36 32.50 -11.18
CA LYS A 2 -36.02 32.34 -11.35
C LYS A 2 -35.24 31.27 -11.85
N LYS A 3 -34.55 31.41 -12.98
CA LYS A 3 -33.72 30.40 -13.53
C LYS A 3 -32.60 29.98 -12.56
N GLU A 4 -31.94 30.92 -11.93
CA GLU A 4 -30.89 30.63 -10.96
C GLU A 4 -31.42 29.91 -9.73
N TYR A 5 -32.60 30.27 -9.27
CA TYR A 5 -33.23 29.62 -8.13
C TYR A 5 -33.58 28.18 -8.48
N LEU A 6 -34.15 27.95 -9.67
CA LEU A 6 -34.55 26.63 -10.10
C LEU A 6 -33.32 25.72 -10.25
N VAL A 7 -32.25 26.22 -10.85
CA VAL A 7 -31.00 25.48 -10.99
C VAL A 7 -30.43 25.12 -9.62
N TYR A 8 -30.43 26.05 -8.69
CA TYR A 8 -29.98 25.80 -7.33
C TYR A 8 -30.82 24.69 -6.67
N LYS A 9 -32.12 24.77 -6.80
CA LYS A 9 -33.03 23.77 -6.22
C LYS A 9 -32.79 22.39 -6.78
N LEU A 10 -32.65 22.30 -8.09
CA LEU A 10 -32.34 21.01 -8.76
C LEU A 10 -31.00 20.47 -8.33
N SER A 11 -30.00 21.33 -8.22
CA SER A 11 -28.68 20.93 -7.79
C SER A 11 -28.71 20.34 -6.38
N GLU A 12 -29.41 20.99 -5.44
CA GLU A 12 -29.53 20.50 -4.08
C GLU A 12 -30.29 19.17 -4.01
N ASN A 13 -31.37 19.06 -4.78
CA ASN A 13 -32.12 17.80 -4.84
C ASN A 13 -31.28 16.66 -5.41
N MET A 14 -30.44 16.95 -6.41
CA MET A 14 -29.56 15.94 -6.99
C MET A 14 -28.50 15.49 -5.99
N LYS A 15 -27.93 16.41 -5.22
CA LYS A 15 -26.97 16.05 -4.19
C LYS A 15 -27.58 15.08 -3.18
N GLU A 16 -28.80 15.35 -2.74
CA GLU A 16 -29.47 14.44 -1.82
C GLU A 16 -29.79 13.10 -2.46
N ALA A 17 -30.22 13.11 -3.71
CA ALA A 17 -30.59 11.88 -4.41
C ALA A 17 -29.42 10.94 -4.65
N VAL A 18 -28.20 11.49 -4.81
CA VAL A 18 -27.01 10.69 -5.07
C VAL A 18 -26.13 10.48 -3.84
N ARG A 19 -26.55 11.03 -2.73
CA ARG A 19 -25.77 10.93 -1.51
C ARG A 19 -25.74 9.49 -1.00
N ILE A 20 -24.56 9.06 -0.57
CA ILE A 20 -24.35 7.74 0.02
C ILE A 20 -23.88 7.94 1.47
N ASP A 21 -24.54 7.27 2.40
CA ASP A 21 -24.12 7.32 3.79
C ASP A 21 -22.74 6.75 3.96
N THR A 22 -21.89 7.46 4.70
CA THR A 22 -20.50 7.04 4.89
C THR A 22 -20.38 5.70 5.62
N GLU A 23 -21.39 5.33 6.41
CA GLU A 23 -21.42 4.05 7.11
C GLU A 23 -21.41 2.85 6.17
N LEU A 24 -21.92 3.03 4.95
CA LEU A 24 -21.96 1.96 3.96
C LEU A 24 -20.58 1.56 3.49
N PHE A 25 -19.61 2.46 3.52
CA PHE A 25 -18.24 2.14 3.14
C PHE A 25 -17.60 1.13 4.08
N SER A 26 -17.86 1.26 5.37
CA SER A 26 -17.41 0.27 6.34
C SER A 26 -18.19 -1.04 6.22
N LYS A 27 -19.51 -0.93 6.04
CA LYS A 27 -20.39 -2.10 5.96
C LYS A 27 -20.02 -3.02 4.82
N PHE A 28 -19.68 -2.47 3.66
CA PHE A 28 -19.31 -3.24 2.47
C PHE A 28 -17.81 -3.35 2.26
N ASP A 29 -17.00 -2.87 3.22
CA ASP A 29 -15.55 -2.92 3.15
C ASP A 29 -15.03 -2.33 1.84
N VAL A 30 -15.51 -1.13 1.53
CA VAL A 30 -15.17 -0.45 0.27
C VAL A 30 -13.73 0.03 0.30
N LYS A 31 -12.96 -0.33 -0.72
CA LYS A 31 -11.57 0.09 -0.84
C LYS A 31 -11.47 1.48 -1.46
N ARG A 32 -10.36 2.16 -1.17
CA ARG A 32 -10.06 3.45 -1.77
C ARG A 32 -8.93 3.24 -2.80
N GLY A 33 -9.30 2.72 -3.97
CA GLY A 33 -8.31 2.30 -4.96
C GLY A 33 -7.50 1.13 -4.39
N LEU A 34 -6.18 1.28 -4.32
CA LEU A 34 -5.30 0.27 -3.72
C LEU A 34 -5.09 0.50 -2.22
N ARG A 35 -6.09 1.07 -1.55
CA ARG A 35 -6.06 1.32 -0.11
C ARG A 35 -7.30 0.76 0.55
N ASN A 36 -7.11 0.26 1.77
CA ASN A 36 -8.22 -0.10 2.63
C ASN A 36 -8.88 1.18 3.16
N GLU A 37 -10.03 1.02 3.78
CA GLU A 37 -10.77 2.15 4.34
C GLU A 37 -9.91 2.98 5.30
N ASP A 38 -9.07 2.33 6.09
CA ASP A 38 -8.20 2.98 7.07
C ASP A 38 -6.95 3.61 6.47
N GLY A 39 -6.78 3.55 5.15
CA GLY A 39 -5.63 4.14 4.46
C GLY A 39 -4.45 3.20 4.27
N THR A 40 -4.49 2.00 4.83
CA THR A 40 -3.42 1.02 4.64
C THR A 40 -3.47 0.41 3.24
N GLY A 41 -2.37 -0.17 2.80
CA GLY A 41 -2.29 -0.82 1.49
C GLY A 41 -3.11 -2.11 1.44
N VAL A 42 -3.69 -2.38 0.28
CA VAL A 42 -4.43 -3.61 0.04
C VAL A 42 -3.44 -4.71 -0.33
N LEU A 43 -3.57 -5.86 0.33
CA LEU A 43 -2.78 -7.03 -0.03
C LEU A 43 -3.42 -7.68 -1.25
N VAL A 44 -2.77 -7.57 -2.40
CA VAL A 44 -3.33 -8.06 -3.66
C VAL A 44 -2.72 -9.39 -4.12
N GLY A 45 -1.70 -9.86 -3.44
CA GLY A 45 -1.06 -11.14 -3.77
C GLY A 45 0.12 -11.43 -2.87
N LEU A 46 0.72 -12.57 -3.08
CA LEU A 46 1.90 -13.01 -2.33
C LEU A 46 3.01 -13.38 -3.28
N THR A 47 4.23 -13.07 -2.87
CA THR A 47 5.43 -13.46 -3.61
C THR A 47 6.53 -13.78 -2.62
N ARG A 48 7.48 -14.65 -3.04
CA ARG A 48 8.67 -14.94 -2.25
C ARG A 48 9.86 -14.09 -2.67
N ILE A 49 9.69 -13.29 -3.73
CA ILE A 49 10.81 -12.54 -4.32
C ILE A 49 11.15 -11.30 -3.51
N GLY A 50 10.14 -10.62 -3.03
CA GLY A 50 10.37 -9.36 -2.33
C GLY A 50 9.31 -9.08 -1.30
N ASN A 51 9.62 -8.18 -0.38
CA ASN A 51 8.68 -7.72 0.63
C ASN A 51 9.02 -6.30 1.03
N VAL A 52 7.99 -5.47 1.14
CA VAL A 52 8.12 -4.09 1.61
C VAL A 52 7.33 -3.96 2.89
N VAL A 53 7.97 -3.48 3.94
CA VAL A 53 7.33 -3.35 5.24
C VAL A 53 7.43 -1.89 5.68
N GLY A 54 6.30 -1.29 6.04
CA GLY A 54 6.25 0.09 6.53
C GLY A 54 5.51 0.22 7.85
N TYR A 55 4.99 -0.89 8.35
CA TYR A 55 4.22 -0.91 9.60
C TYR A 55 4.54 -2.18 10.37
N GLU A 56 4.37 -2.14 11.68
CA GLU A 56 4.38 -3.34 12.49
C GLU A 56 3.11 -3.39 13.33
N ARG A 57 2.66 -4.60 13.64
CA ARG A 57 1.51 -4.77 14.51
C ARG A 57 1.94 -4.62 15.95
N VAL A 58 1.15 -3.86 16.69
CA VAL A 58 1.44 -3.67 18.12
C VAL A 58 0.47 -4.52 18.96
N PRO A 59 0.89 -4.95 20.16
CA PRO A 59 0.00 -5.65 21.09
C PRO A 59 -1.21 -4.78 21.38
N GLY A 60 -2.38 -5.36 21.39
CA GLY A 60 -3.62 -4.63 21.63
C GLY A 60 -4.34 -4.18 20.36
N GLY A 61 -3.80 -4.50 19.20
CA GLY A 61 -4.40 -4.17 17.91
C GLY A 61 -4.04 -2.78 17.44
N GLY A 62 -3.74 -2.66 16.20
CA GLY A 62 -3.33 -1.42 15.57
C GLY A 62 -2.02 -1.58 14.85
N LEU A 63 -1.68 -0.59 14.05
CA LEU A 63 -0.48 -0.57 13.25
C LEU A 63 0.37 0.63 13.63
N LYS A 64 1.65 0.39 13.83
CA LYS A 64 2.61 1.44 14.15
C LYS A 64 3.51 1.64 12.94
N PRO A 65 3.63 2.87 12.41
CA PRO A 65 4.57 3.14 11.34
C PRO A 65 6.00 2.88 11.78
N ILE A 66 6.78 2.26 10.92
CA ILE A 66 8.20 2.04 11.13
C ILE A 66 8.96 2.58 9.93
N PRO A 67 10.29 2.80 10.03
CA PRO A 67 11.08 3.10 8.85
C PRO A 67 10.90 2.00 7.82
N GLY A 68 10.65 2.38 6.57
CA GLY A 68 10.40 1.41 5.52
C GLY A 68 11.56 0.44 5.36
N LYS A 69 11.24 -0.82 5.12
CA LYS A 69 12.22 -1.86 4.88
C LYS A 69 11.87 -2.62 3.61
N LEU A 70 12.89 -2.93 2.83
CA LEU A 70 12.75 -3.69 1.60
C LEU A 70 13.61 -4.96 1.72
N PHE A 71 12.99 -6.09 1.42
CA PHE A 71 13.68 -7.38 1.46
C PHE A 71 13.66 -8.00 0.07
N TYR A 72 14.79 -8.56 -0.35
CA TYR A 72 14.90 -9.38 -1.54
C TYR A 72 15.17 -10.81 -1.11
N ARG A 73 14.25 -11.71 -1.39
CA ARG A 73 14.37 -13.13 -1.00
C ARG A 73 14.67 -13.33 0.49
N GLY A 74 14.13 -12.44 1.33
CA GLY A 74 14.34 -12.51 2.77
C GLY A 74 15.56 -11.75 3.29
N TYR A 75 16.38 -11.19 2.40
CA TYR A 75 17.55 -10.40 2.79
C TYR A 75 17.21 -8.93 2.78
N ASP A 76 17.57 -8.22 3.85
CA ASP A 76 17.42 -6.78 3.93
C ASP A 76 18.31 -6.11 2.89
N VAL A 77 17.73 -5.25 2.05
CA VAL A 77 18.47 -4.56 0.99
C VAL A 77 19.62 -3.72 1.54
N GLU A 78 19.45 -3.12 2.72
CA GLU A 78 20.52 -2.34 3.34
C GLU A 78 21.73 -3.22 3.63
N ASP A 79 21.52 -4.43 4.13
CA ASP A 79 22.62 -5.37 4.41
C ASP A 79 23.32 -5.77 3.11
N ILE A 80 22.55 -6.00 2.04
CA ILE A 80 23.10 -6.35 0.72
C ILE A 80 23.98 -5.21 0.22
N VAL A 81 23.50 -3.98 0.29
CA VAL A 81 24.24 -2.80 -0.18
C VAL A 81 25.49 -2.59 0.66
N HIS A 82 25.39 -2.72 1.97
CA HIS A 82 26.55 -2.57 2.87
C HIS A 82 27.65 -3.58 2.54
N ALA A 83 27.28 -4.81 2.20
CA ALA A 83 28.25 -5.82 1.81
C ALA A 83 29.00 -5.43 0.54
N PHE A 84 28.29 -4.93 -0.49
CA PHE A 84 28.93 -4.46 -1.72
C PHE A 84 29.82 -3.25 -1.48
N VAL A 85 29.36 -2.30 -0.68
CA VAL A 85 30.16 -1.10 -0.35
C VAL A 85 31.42 -1.49 0.41
N LYS A 86 31.29 -2.39 1.37
CA LYS A 86 32.44 -2.86 2.15
C LYS A 86 33.49 -3.53 1.27
N GLU A 87 33.06 -4.29 0.29
CA GLU A 87 33.96 -4.99 -0.64
C GLU A 87 34.35 -4.15 -1.85
N LYS A 88 33.82 -2.93 -1.95
CA LYS A 88 34.11 -1.99 -3.04
C LYS A 88 33.83 -2.59 -4.41
N ARG A 89 32.69 -3.24 -4.56
CA ARG A 89 32.28 -3.88 -5.83
C ARG A 89 30.84 -3.53 -6.16
N PHE A 90 30.50 -3.68 -7.43
CA PHE A 90 29.15 -3.52 -7.90
C PHE A 90 28.35 -4.81 -7.66
N GLY A 91 27.09 -4.67 -7.30
CA GLY A 91 26.27 -5.81 -6.93
C GLY A 91 25.15 -6.15 -7.87
N PHE A 92 25.07 -5.52 -9.05
CA PHE A 92 23.91 -5.68 -9.92
C PHE A 92 23.68 -7.15 -10.31
N GLU A 93 24.72 -7.83 -10.76
CA GLU A 93 24.59 -9.22 -11.21
C GLU A 93 24.20 -10.15 -10.07
N GLU A 94 24.75 -9.93 -8.89
CA GLU A 94 24.40 -10.76 -7.73
C GLU A 94 22.97 -10.54 -7.28
N VAL A 95 22.49 -9.32 -7.31
CA VAL A 95 21.11 -9.01 -6.96
C VAL A 95 20.17 -9.61 -8.01
N ALA A 96 20.51 -9.48 -9.30
CA ALA A 96 19.72 -10.06 -10.36
C ALA A 96 19.63 -11.60 -10.20
N TYR A 97 20.74 -12.24 -9.89
CA TYR A 97 20.77 -13.67 -9.63
C TYR A 97 19.91 -14.05 -8.43
N LEU A 98 20.02 -13.28 -7.35
CA LEU A 98 19.23 -13.51 -6.13
C LEU A 98 17.71 -13.43 -6.42
N LEU A 99 17.28 -12.42 -7.17
CA LEU A 99 15.87 -12.23 -7.48
C LEU A 99 15.35 -13.31 -8.44
N ASP A 100 16.17 -13.77 -9.36
CA ASP A 100 15.79 -14.77 -10.35
C ASP A 100 15.86 -16.20 -9.82
N ARG A 101 16.41 -16.40 -8.65
CA ARG A 101 16.65 -17.72 -8.12
C ARG A 101 15.36 -18.43 -7.75
N LYS A 102 15.10 -19.57 -8.42
CA LYS A 102 13.84 -20.31 -8.24
C LYS A 102 13.89 -21.28 -7.09
N SER A 103 15.06 -21.72 -6.70
CA SER A 103 15.22 -22.69 -5.61
C SER A 103 16.41 -22.30 -4.76
N VAL A 104 16.29 -22.63 -3.47
CA VAL A 104 17.40 -22.50 -2.55
C VAL A 104 18.10 -23.84 -2.54
N VAL A 105 19.32 -23.82 -2.83
CA VAL A 105 20.16 -25.02 -2.78
C VAL A 105 20.86 -25.05 -1.45
#